data_74c35ae178a3df3d755a2554f03e514c
#
_entry.id   74c35ae178a3df3d755a2554f03e514c
#
_cell.length_a   1.000
_cell.length_b   1.000
_cell.length_c   1.000
_cell.angle_alpha   90.00
_cell.angle_beta   90.00
_cell.angle_gamma   90.00
#
_symmetry.space_group_name_H-M   'P 1'
#
loop_
_entity.id
_entity.type
_entity.pdbx_description
1 polymer ?
#
loop_
_entity_poly.entity_id
_entity_poly.type
_entity_poly.pdbx_seq_one_letter_code
_entity_poly.pdbx_strand_id
1 'polypeptide(L)'
;NPANTWLAQASAIGTGRNNGAKLIVVDPRPTPLAKEANAWLDVNPGTDGALALGLSHLLVERNLFNHEFVRNWTNGPLLVRNDNGYFLREKDINPLAISNRYTVWDEHNQQVTFIDSETRTEETLMPTAALEGNVEVAIADGAKISCQTAFSSFKDMLANYDPENVSRITGVSVASIEAAASLIAGAKKIAYHSWSGVAQHTNATQTERAIATLYALT
;
A
#
# COMPACT_ATOMS: atom_id res chain seq x y z
N ASN A 1 -17.65 -15.32 5.13
CA ASN A 1 -18.87 -14.99 4.38
C ASN A 1 -19.86 -14.24 5.28
N PRO A 2 -20.03 -12.91 5.11
CA PRO A 2 -20.91 -12.08 5.95
C PRO A 2 -22.36 -12.58 5.98
N ALA A 3 -22.86 -13.10 4.88
CA ALA A 3 -24.23 -13.60 4.81
C ALA A 3 -24.55 -14.74 5.78
N ASN A 4 -23.54 -15.47 6.24
CA ASN A 4 -23.71 -16.58 7.18
C ASN A 4 -23.44 -16.21 8.63
N THR A 5 -22.57 -15.20 8.87
CA THR A 5 -22.02 -14.95 10.21
C THR A 5 -22.23 -13.52 10.70
N TRP A 6 -22.52 -12.57 9.81
CA TRP A 6 -22.67 -11.16 10.16
C TRP A 6 -23.73 -10.46 9.31
N LEU A 7 -24.97 -10.65 9.69
CA LEU A 7 -26.13 -10.15 8.93
C LEU A 7 -26.15 -8.63 8.75
N ALA A 8 -25.69 -7.86 9.73
CA ALA A 8 -25.63 -6.40 9.62
C ALA A 8 -24.72 -5.96 8.45
N GLN A 9 -23.58 -6.63 8.30
CA GLN A 9 -22.68 -6.32 7.18
C GLN A 9 -23.22 -6.82 5.86
N ALA A 10 -23.84 -8.00 5.82
CA ALA A 10 -24.50 -8.49 4.60
C ALA A 10 -25.57 -7.51 4.12
N SER A 11 -26.34 -6.95 5.05
CA SER A 11 -27.33 -5.91 4.77
C SER A 11 -26.69 -4.62 4.23
N ALA A 12 -25.59 -4.17 4.85
CA ALA A 12 -24.86 -2.99 4.40
C ALA A 12 -24.28 -3.17 2.98
N ILE A 13 -23.72 -4.34 2.67
CA ILE A 13 -23.25 -4.69 1.33
C ILE A 13 -24.41 -4.66 0.33
N GLY A 14 -25.56 -5.26 0.67
CA GLY A 14 -26.76 -5.24 -0.18
C GLY A 14 -27.24 -3.82 -0.46
N THR A 15 -27.32 -2.98 0.57
CA THR A 15 -27.66 -1.55 0.42
C THR A 15 -26.67 -0.80 -0.45
N GLY A 16 -25.38 -1.02 -0.25
CA GLY A 16 -24.34 -0.40 -1.07
C GLY A 16 -24.47 -0.78 -2.54
N ARG A 17 -24.69 -2.07 -2.83
CA ARG A 17 -24.88 -2.57 -4.20
C ARG A 17 -26.14 -1.99 -4.87
N ASN A 18 -27.24 -1.89 -4.15
CA ASN A 18 -28.46 -1.26 -4.64
C ASN A 18 -28.25 0.22 -4.98
N ASN A 19 -27.28 0.87 -4.33
CA ASN A 19 -26.84 2.24 -4.60
C ASN A 19 -25.70 2.32 -5.63
N GLY A 20 -25.40 1.23 -6.35
CA GLY A 20 -24.43 1.20 -7.44
C GLY A 20 -23.00 0.85 -7.03
N ALA A 21 -22.73 0.52 -5.77
CA ALA A 21 -21.40 0.07 -5.34
C ALA A 21 -21.01 -1.24 -6.05
N LYS A 22 -19.74 -1.31 -6.47
CA LYS A 22 -19.16 -2.53 -7.02
C LYS A 22 -18.63 -3.42 -5.88
N LEU A 23 -18.74 -4.73 -6.06
CA LEU A 23 -18.32 -5.71 -5.09
C LEU A 23 -17.18 -6.56 -5.66
N ILE A 24 -16.06 -6.59 -4.97
CA ILE A 24 -14.98 -7.55 -5.20
C ILE A 24 -15.03 -8.53 -4.03
N VAL A 25 -15.02 -9.82 -4.32
CA VAL A 25 -14.99 -10.89 -3.31
C VAL A 25 -13.72 -11.71 -3.50
N VAL A 26 -12.95 -11.85 -2.42
CA VAL A 26 -11.78 -12.74 -2.33
C VAL A 26 -12.18 -13.89 -1.42
N ASP A 27 -12.44 -15.05 -1.96
CA ASP A 27 -12.86 -16.25 -1.21
C ASP A 27 -12.59 -17.49 -2.08
N PRO A 28 -11.94 -18.53 -1.55
CA PRO A 28 -11.70 -19.77 -2.29
C PRO A 28 -12.97 -20.56 -2.61
N ARG A 29 -14.14 -20.12 -2.12
CA ARG A 29 -15.41 -20.81 -2.30
C ARG A 29 -16.43 -19.96 -3.05
N PRO A 30 -17.25 -20.57 -3.90
CA PRO A 30 -18.32 -19.89 -4.64
C PRO A 30 -19.51 -19.56 -3.71
N THR A 31 -19.28 -18.67 -2.76
CA THR A 31 -20.32 -18.19 -1.84
C THR A 31 -21.40 -17.40 -2.60
N PRO A 32 -22.59 -17.21 -2.04
CA PRO A 32 -23.62 -16.37 -2.68
C PRO A 32 -23.10 -14.98 -3.05
N LEU A 33 -22.32 -14.33 -2.18
CA LEU A 33 -21.73 -13.02 -2.49
C LEU A 33 -20.68 -13.11 -3.61
N ALA A 34 -19.89 -14.19 -3.67
CA ALA A 34 -18.90 -14.40 -4.73
C ALA A 34 -19.60 -14.55 -6.10
N LYS A 35 -20.71 -15.29 -6.17
CA LYS A 35 -21.48 -15.48 -7.40
C LYS A 35 -22.12 -14.19 -7.94
N GLU A 36 -22.39 -13.25 -7.05
CA GLU A 36 -23.00 -11.97 -7.37
C GLU A 36 -22.00 -10.81 -7.49
N ALA A 37 -20.71 -11.07 -7.23
CA ALA A 37 -19.65 -10.07 -7.25
C ALA A 37 -19.40 -9.54 -8.67
N ASN A 38 -18.93 -8.30 -8.78
CA ASN A 38 -18.40 -7.75 -10.03
C ASN A 38 -17.05 -8.37 -10.39
N ALA A 39 -16.28 -8.79 -9.38
CA ALA A 39 -15.10 -9.62 -9.53
C ALA A 39 -15.03 -10.61 -8.36
N TRP A 40 -14.92 -11.89 -8.67
CA TRP A 40 -14.63 -12.94 -7.72
C TRP A 40 -13.23 -13.47 -7.97
N LEU A 41 -12.40 -13.38 -6.93
CA LEU A 41 -11.01 -13.83 -6.93
C LEU A 41 -10.95 -15.09 -6.07
N ASP A 42 -10.92 -16.24 -6.71
CA ASP A 42 -10.93 -17.57 -6.11
C ASP A 42 -9.51 -17.97 -5.66
N VAL A 43 -8.99 -17.23 -4.72
CA VAL A 43 -7.61 -17.31 -4.24
C VAL A 43 -7.30 -18.64 -3.55
N ASN A 44 -6.13 -19.22 -3.82
CA ASN A 44 -5.61 -20.33 -3.04
C ASN A 44 -5.44 -19.90 -1.57
N PRO A 45 -5.96 -20.66 -0.59
CA PRO A 45 -5.88 -20.29 0.82
C PRO A 45 -4.44 -19.98 1.27
N GLY A 46 -4.24 -18.84 1.95
CA GLY A 46 -2.94 -18.41 2.46
C GLY A 46 -2.09 -17.61 1.47
N THR A 47 -2.60 -17.33 0.26
CA THR A 47 -1.88 -16.51 -0.74
C THR A 47 -2.47 -15.11 -0.93
N ASP A 48 -3.37 -14.70 -0.07
CA ASP A 48 -4.05 -13.40 -0.10
C ASP A 48 -3.06 -12.22 -0.09
N GLY A 49 -1.94 -12.37 0.60
CA GLY A 49 -0.87 -11.36 0.63
C GLY A 49 -0.24 -11.13 -0.75
N ALA A 50 0.00 -12.21 -1.51
CA ALA A 50 0.52 -12.09 -2.88
C ALA A 50 -0.52 -11.42 -3.80
N LEU A 51 -1.81 -11.74 -3.63
CA LEU A 51 -2.88 -11.10 -4.38
C LEU A 51 -2.94 -9.58 -4.09
N ALA A 52 -2.87 -9.20 -2.82
CA ALA A 52 -2.86 -7.79 -2.42
C ALA A 52 -1.66 -7.02 -2.99
N LEU A 53 -0.47 -7.64 -2.99
CA LEU A 53 0.74 -7.06 -3.58
C LEU A 53 0.65 -6.98 -5.11
N GLY A 54 0.03 -7.96 -5.79
CA GLY A 54 -0.22 -7.91 -7.22
C GLY A 54 -1.18 -6.80 -7.64
N LEU A 55 -2.25 -6.60 -6.87
CA LEU A 55 -3.15 -5.47 -7.08
C LEU A 55 -2.42 -4.14 -6.84
N SER A 56 -1.59 -4.06 -5.79
CA SER A 56 -0.74 -2.89 -5.52
C SER A 56 0.25 -2.62 -6.65
N HIS A 57 0.88 -3.68 -7.21
CA HIS A 57 1.77 -3.58 -8.36
C HIS A 57 1.06 -2.89 -9.53
N LEU A 58 -0.12 -3.37 -9.93
CA LEU A 58 -0.88 -2.79 -11.04
C LEU A 58 -1.28 -1.32 -10.79
N LEU A 59 -1.65 -0.97 -9.57
CA LEU A 59 -1.98 0.42 -9.24
C LEU A 59 -0.76 1.33 -9.34
N VAL A 60 0.39 0.88 -8.83
CA VAL A 60 1.64 1.66 -8.84
C VAL A 60 2.22 1.74 -10.25
N GLU A 61 2.33 0.62 -10.97
CA GLU A 61 2.88 0.56 -12.32
C GLU A 61 2.09 1.44 -13.30
N ARG A 62 0.75 1.41 -13.19
CA ARG A 62 -0.14 2.18 -14.07
C ARG A 62 -0.43 3.59 -13.56
N ASN A 63 0.24 4.00 -12.48
CA ASN A 63 0.07 5.33 -11.89
C ASN A 63 -1.39 5.65 -11.48
N LEU A 64 -2.09 4.66 -10.93
CA LEU A 64 -3.52 4.71 -10.58
C LEU A 64 -3.77 4.81 -9.07
N PHE A 65 -2.76 5.16 -8.29
CA PHE A 65 -2.87 5.33 -6.83
C PHE A 65 -3.09 6.79 -6.44
N ASN A 66 -3.49 7.02 -5.21
CA ASN A 66 -3.71 8.37 -4.66
C ASN A 66 -2.37 9.00 -4.24
N HIS A 67 -1.75 9.74 -5.15
CA HIS A 67 -0.46 10.40 -4.94
C HIS A 67 -0.44 11.33 -3.75
N GLU A 68 -1.50 12.13 -3.58
CA GLU A 68 -1.59 13.09 -2.49
C GLU A 68 -1.65 12.38 -1.14
N PHE A 69 -2.49 11.35 -1.02
CA PHE A 69 -2.58 10.57 0.21
C PHE A 69 -1.26 9.85 0.52
N VAL A 70 -0.66 9.19 -0.47
CA VAL A 70 0.61 8.46 -0.29
C VAL A 70 1.73 9.39 0.15
N ARG A 71 1.84 10.57 -0.47
CA ARG A 71 2.85 11.58 -0.11
C ARG A 71 2.63 12.16 1.28
N ASN A 72 1.42 12.51 1.60
CA ASN A 72 1.15 13.30 2.79
C ASN A 72 0.88 12.46 4.04
N TRP A 73 0.32 11.25 3.89
CA TRP A 73 -0.21 10.49 5.02
C TRP A 73 0.46 9.12 5.23
N THR A 74 1.42 8.75 4.38
CA THR A 74 2.18 7.51 4.53
C THR A 74 3.67 7.78 4.78
N ASN A 75 4.44 6.72 4.97
CA ASN A 75 5.90 6.81 5.02
C ASN A 75 6.54 6.82 3.61
N GLY A 76 5.76 6.85 2.55
CA GLY A 76 6.24 6.82 1.17
C GLY A 76 7.40 7.76 0.86
N PRO A 77 7.31 9.06 1.21
CA PRO A 77 8.37 10.03 0.90
C PRO A 77 9.60 9.97 1.82
N LEU A 78 9.56 9.19 2.92
CA LEU A 78 10.68 9.13 3.86
C LEU A 78 11.92 8.52 3.20
N LEU A 79 13.09 9.11 3.46
CA LEU A 79 14.36 8.61 2.94
C LEU A 79 14.84 7.37 3.70
N VAL A 80 15.22 6.35 2.95
CA VAL A 80 15.80 5.09 3.42
C VAL A 80 17.25 5.05 2.95
N ARG A 81 18.17 4.76 3.84
CA ARG A 81 19.59 4.61 3.55
C ARG A 81 19.84 3.30 2.79
N ASN A 82 20.53 3.36 1.67
CA ASN A 82 20.83 2.18 0.85
C ASN A 82 21.93 1.30 1.47
N ASP A 83 22.75 1.86 2.39
CA ASP A 83 23.84 1.13 3.05
C ASP A 83 23.37 0.16 4.14
N ASN A 84 22.22 0.45 4.79
CA ASN A 84 21.75 -0.35 5.92
C ASN A 84 20.25 -0.61 5.95
N GLY A 85 19.47 0.00 5.05
CA GLY A 85 18.02 -0.19 4.94
C GLY A 85 17.18 0.52 6.03
N TYR A 86 17.79 1.34 6.88
CA TYR A 86 17.05 2.11 7.89
C TYR A 86 16.65 3.49 7.35
N PHE A 87 15.60 4.05 7.93
CA PHE A 87 15.23 5.43 7.65
C PHE A 87 16.34 6.40 8.06
N LEU A 88 16.70 7.31 7.16
CA LEU A 88 17.59 8.42 7.48
C LEU A 88 16.92 9.35 8.48
N ARG A 89 17.63 9.68 9.53
CA ARG A 89 17.16 10.51 10.62
C ARG A 89 17.95 11.81 10.74
N GLU A 90 17.34 12.79 11.38
CA GLU A 90 17.96 14.08 11.65
C GLU A 90 19.30 13.95 12.36
N LYS A 91 19.43 13.03 13.33
CA LYS A 91 20.68 12.78 14.06
C LYS A 91 21.78 12.12 13.24
N ASP A 92 21.45 11.47 12.14
CA ASP A 92 22.47 10.98 11.20
C ASP A 92 23.17 12.15 10.48
N ILE A 93 22.45 13.27 10.28
CA ILE A 93 22.96 14.48 9.62
C ILE A 93 23.55 15.45 10.64
N ASN A 94 22.82 15.68 11.74
CA ASN A 94 23.24 16.56 12.84
C ASN A 94 23.12 15.82 14.19
N PRO A 95 24.20 15.25 14.71
CA PRO A 95 24.20 14.52 15.98
C PRO A 95 23.80 15.36 17.20
N LEU A 96 23.92 16.69 17.10
CA LEU A 96 23.55 17.63 18.17
C LEU A 96 22.06 18.02 18.12
N ALA A 97 21.30 17.52 17.16
CA ALA A 97 19.88 17.82 17.07
C ALA A 97 19.12 17.33 18.32
N ILE A 98 18.25 18.18 18.84
CA ILE A 98 17.42 17.88 20.01
C ILE A 98 16.41 16.77 19.66
N SER A 99 15.76 16.89 18.52
CA SER A 99 14.82 15.91 17.98
C SER A 99 15.54 14.87 17.13
N ASN A 100 14.81 13.81 16.75
CA ASN A 100 15.31 12.79 15.81
C ASN A 100 14.26 12.54 14.73
N ARG A 101 13.91 13.61 14.02
CA ARG A 101 12.87 13.60 12.99
C ARG A 101 13.25 12.71 11.81
N TYR A 102 12.25 12.31 11.04
CA TYR A 102 12.45 11.66 9.74
C TYR A 102 12.87 12.68 8.69
N THR A 103 13.44 12.20 7.61
CA THR A 103 13.91 13.04 6.49
C THR A 103 13.12 12.74 5.22
N VAL A 104 12.91 13.77 4.43
CA VAL A 104 12.39 13.69 3.06
C VAL A 104 13.26 14.52 2.13
N TRP A 105 13.16 14.27 0.83
CA TRP A 105 13.74 15.13 -0.18
C TRP A 105 12.69 16.14 -0.66
N ASP A 106 12.98 17.42 -0.51
CA ASP A 106 12.16 18.49 -1.03
C ASP A 106 12.55 18.78 -2.48
N GLU A 107 11.70 18.40 -3.44
CA GLU A 107 11.95 18.58 -4.87
C GLU A 107 11.99 20.05 -5.29
N HIS A 108 11.27 20.92 -4.60
CA HIS A 108 11.23 22.34 -4.93
C HIS A 108 12.54 23.03 -4.54
N ASN A 109 13.01 22.80 -3.32
CA ASN A 109 14.21 23.41 -2.78
C ASN A 109 15.50 22.60 -3.00
N GLN A 110 15.37 21.37 -3.55
CA GLN A 110 16.49 20.45 -3.84
C GLN A 110 17.37 20.20 -2.60
N GLN A 111 16.72 19.91 -1.47
CA GLN A 111 17.39 19.69 -0.19
C GLN A 111 16.65 18.69 0.69
N VAL A 112 17.36 18.15 1.68
CA VAL A 112 16.76 17.35 2.75
C VAL A 112 15.97 18.25 3.69
N THR A 113 14.75 17.83 4.01
CA THR A 113 13.88 18.48 4.98
C THR A 113 13.43 17.48 6.04
N PHE A 114 13.12 17.97 7.24
CA PHE A 114 12.78 17.14 8.38
C PHE A 114 11.27 17.11 8.65
N ILE A 115 10.74 15.91 8.86
CA ILE A 115 9.32 15.69 9.19
C ILE A 115 9.21 15.04 10.57
N ASP A 116 8.35 15.60 11.39
CA ASP A 116 7.88 14.93 12.60
C ASP A 116 6.69 14.01 12.24
N SER A 117 6.86 12.70 12.45
CA SER A 117 5.82 11.72 12.14
C SER A 117 4.70 11.66 13.18
N GLU A 118 4.94 12.18 14.39
CA GLU A 118 3.98 12.13 15.49
C GLU A 118 2.99 13.31 15.46
N THR A 119 3.38 14.40 14.81
CA THR A 119 2.59 15.66 14.75
C THR A 119 2.17 16.03 13.35
N ARG A 120 1.85 15.03 12.49
CA ARG A 120 1.34 15.32 11.14
C ARG A 120 -0.06 15.96 11.23
N THR A 121 -0.13 17.18 10.75
CA THR A 121 -1.36 17.95 10.56
C THR A 121 -1.39 18.49 9.14
N GLU A 122 -2.53 19.01 8.68
CA GLU A 122 -2.60 19.65 7.35
C GLU A 122 -1.58 20.77 7.18
N GLU A 123 -1.23 21.47 8.26
CA GLU A 123 -0.23 22.56 8.27
C GLU A 123 1.22 22.05 8.13
N THR A 124 1.46 20.79 8.47
CA THR A 124 2.80 20.15 8.39
C THR A 124 2.98 19.24 7.19
N LEU A 125 2.03 19.25 6.25
CA LEU A 125 2.14 18.49 5.01
C LEU A 125 3.28 19.03 4.14
N MET A 126 3.96 18.11 3.46
CA MET A 126 5.08 18.40 2.56
C MET A 126 4.72 18.07 1.11
N PRO A 127 3.92 18.91 0.44
CA PRO A 127 3.44 18.63 -0.92
C PRO A 127 4.59 18.54 -1.95
N THR A 128 5.76 19.08 -1.62
CA THR A 128 6.98 19.03 -2.43
C THR A 128 7.90 17.85 -2.10
N ALA A 129 7.53 17.00 -1.14
CA ALA A 129 8.31 15.82 -0.82
C ALA A 129 8.29 14.82 -1.99
N ALA A 130 9.48 14.38 -2.42
CA ALA A 130 9.62 13.37 -3.45
C ALA A 130 8.96 12.06 -3.04
N LEU A 131 8.18 11.46 -3.94
CA LEU A 131 7.70 10.09 -3.75
C LEU A 131 8.67 9.06 -4.32
N GLU A 132 9.35 9.38 -5.41
CA GLU A 132 10.31 8.49 -6.07
C GLU A 132 11.67 9.19 -6.20
N GLY A 133 12.74 8.42 -6.23
CA GLY A 133 14.08 8.91 -6.52
C GLY A 133 15.14 8.42 -5.57
N ASN A 134 16.38 8.64 -6.01
CA ASN A 134 17.61 8.40 -5.26
C ASN A 134 18.34 9.72 -5.06
N VAL A 135 18.82 9.98 -3.87
CA VAL A 135 19.55 11.21 -3.54
C VAL A 135 20.80 10.90 -2.71
N GLU A 136 21.84 11.68 -2.92
CA GLU A 136 23.04 11.63 -2.10
C GLU A 136 22.93 12.63 -0.93
N VAL A 137 23.06 12.14 0.29
CA VAL A 137 22.95 12.97 1.49
C VAL A 137 24.27 12.94 2.26
N ALA A 138 24.78 14.10 2.62
CA ALA A 138 25.93 14.20 3.51
C ALA A 138 25.47 13.95 4.96
N ILE A 139 26.17 13.06 5.65
CA ILE A 139 25.93 12.76 7.06
C ILE A 139 27.00 13.40 7.96
N ALA A 140 26.85 13.28 9.26
CA ALA A 140 27.61 14.02 10.26
C ALA A 140 29.13 13.82 10.23
N ASP A 141 29.61 12.67 9.79
CA ASP A 141 31.02 12.35 9.63
C ASP A 141 31.64 12.89 8.32
N GLY A 142 30.84 13.58 7.51
CA GLY A 142 31.25 14.11 6.21
C GLY A 142 31.11 13.12 5.05
N ALA A 143 30.72 11.88 5.31
CA ALA A 143 30.47 10.91 4.26
C ALA A 143 29.18 11.27 3.49
N LYS A 144 29.13 10.91 2.22
CA LYS A 144 27.90 10.95 1.42
C LYS A 144 27.33 9.55 1.34
N ILE A 145 26.07 9.42 1.65
CA ILE A 145 25.34 8.16 1.54
C ILE A 145 24.22 8.29 0.51
N SER A 146 24.02 7.24 -0.27
CA SER A 146 22.90 7.13 -1.17
C SER A 146 21.65 6.74 -0.38
N CYS A 147 20.56 7.44 -0.61
CA CYS A 147 19.26 7.17 -0.03
C CYS A 147 18.21 7.12 -1.12
N GLN A 148 17.20 6.27 -0.94
CA GLN A 148 16.01 6.27 -1.78
C GLN A 148 14.75 6.53 -0.95
N THR A 149 13.66 6.92 -1.58
CA THR A 149 12.39 7.04 -0.87
C THR A 149 11.85 5.66 -0.49
N ALA A 150 11.11 5.56 0.61
CA ALA A 150 10.46 4.31 0.98
C ALA A 150 9.47 3.82 -0.10
N PHE A 151 8.85 4.75 -0.84
CA PHE A 151 7.98 4.40 -1.95
C PHE A 151 8.76 3.79 -3.14
N SER A 152 9.97 4.28 -3.44
CA SER A 152 10.85 3.63 -4.43
C SER A 152 11.21 2.21 -4.00
N SER A 153 11.61 2.00 -2.74
CA SER A 153 11.88 0.66 -2.20
C SER A 153 10.65 -0.27 -2.30
N PHE A 154 9.47 0.27 -2.04
CA PHE A 154 8.21 -0.46 -2.17
C PHE A 154 7.92 -0.83 -3.62
N LYS A 155 8.09 0.09 -4.56
CA LYS A 155 7.93 -0.12 -6.00
C LYS A 155 8.88 -1.21 -6.52
N ASP A 156 10.15 -1.17 -6.10
CA ASP A 156 11.14 -2.20 -6.44
C ASP A 156 10.73 -3.59 -5.93
N MET A 157 10.21 -3.66 -4.71
CA MET A 157 9.70 -4.91 -4.13
C MET A 157 8.48 -5.41 -4.91
N LEU A 158 7.57 -4.52 -5.32
CA LEU A 158 6.37 -4.85 -6.09
C LEU A 158 6.68 -5.42 -7.48
N ALA A 159 7.85 -5.15 -8.06
CA ALA A 159 8.26 -5.71 -9.34
C ALA A 159 8.28 -7.26 -9.36
N ASN A 160 8.36 -7.90 -8.19
CA ASN A 160 8.28 -9.36 -8.06
C ASN A 160 6.82 -9.89 -8.05
N TYR A 161 5.85 -9.01 -8.08
CA TYR A 161 4.42 -9.34 -7.98
C TYR A 161 3.64 -8.90 -9.22
N ASP A 162 4.24 -9.13 -10.40
CA ASP A 162 3.54 -8.96 -11.67
C ASP A 162 2.32 -9.91 -11.77
N PRO A 163 1.33 -9.62 -12.62
CA PRO A 163 0.08 -10.39 -12.70
C PRO A 163 0.30 -11.88 -13.00
N GLU A 164 1.29 -12.24 -13.83
CA GLU A 164 1.61 -13.61 -14.20
C GLU A 164 2.15 -14.39 -12.99
N ASN A 165 3.09 -13.79 -12.26
CA ASN A 165 3.67 -14.39 -11.07
C ASN A 165 2.62 -14.54 -9.96
N VAL A 166 1.79 -13.51 -9.77
CA VAL A 166 0.70 -13.54 -8.79
C VAL A 166 -0.34 -14.60 -9.17
N SER A 167 -0.71 -14.71 -10.44
CA SER A 167 -1.60 -15.77 -10.93
C SER A 167 -1.07 -17.16 -10.62
N ARG A 168 0.23 -17.39 -10.85
CA ARG A 168 0.89 -18.66 -10.55
C ARG A 168 0.86 -19.01 -9.04
N ILE A 169 1.01 -18.01 -8.17
CA ILE A 169 1.01 -18.20 -6.72
C ILE A 169 -0.41 -18.41 -6.19
N THR A 170 -1.35 -17.59 -6.65
CA THR A 170 -2.69 -17.48 -6.08
C THR A 170 -3.72 -18.38 -6.72
N GLY A 171 -3.47 -18.85 -7.95
CA GLY A 171 -4.46 -19.56 -8.77
C GLY A 171 -5.47 -18.63 -9.47
N VAL A 172 -5.51 -17.35 -9.12
CA VAL A 172 -6.41 -16.37 -9.73
C VAL A 172 -5.92 -16.02 -11.12
N SER A 173 -6.78 -16.00 -12.12
CA SER A 173 -6.39 -15.67 -13.50
C SER A 173 -5.88 -14.22 -13.61
N VAL A 174 -4.90 -13.98 -14.50
CA VAL A 174 -4.40 -12.63 -14.81
C VAL A 174 -5.56 -11.69 -15.15
N ALA A 175 -6.49 -12.13 -15.99
CA ALA A 175 -7.65 -11.32 -16.39
C ALA A 175 -8.51 -10.92 -15.18
N SER A 176 -8.70 -11.81 -14.20
CA SER A 176 -9.45 -11.50 -12.98
C SER A 176 -8.71 -10.51 -12.08
N ILE A 177 -7.39 -10.63 -11.96
CA ILE A 177 -6.54 -9.70 -11.21
C ILE A 177 -6.62 -8.29 -11.84
N GLU A 178 -6.48 -8.19 -13.15
CA GLU A 178 -6.57 -6.93 -13.88
C GLU A 178 -7.95 -6.28 -13.80
N ALA A 179 -9.01 -7.08 -13.91
CA ALA A 179 -10.38 -6.60 -13.75
C ALA A 179 -10.61 -6.03 -12.34
N ALA A 180 -10.12 -6.71 -11.30
CA ALA A 180 -10.21 -6.23 -9.93
C ALA A 180 -9.40 -4.94 -9.72
N ALA A 181 -8.17 -4.85 -10.23
CA ALA A 181 -7.37 -3.63 -10.17
C ALA A 181 -8.08 -2.45 -10.87
N SER A 182 -8.71 -2.70 -12.01
CA SER A 182 -9.47 -1.67 -12.74
C SER A 182 -10.71 -1.19 -11.95
N LEU A 183 -11.39 -2.09 -11.24
CA LEU A 183 -12.50 -1.73 -10.37
C LEU A 183 -12.04 -0.88 -9.18
N ILE A 184 -10.89 -1.22 -8.59
CA ILE A 184 -10.27 -0.47 -7.49
C ILE A 184 -9.90 0.93 -7.96
N ALA A 185 -9.16 1.04 -9.06
CA ALA A 185 -8.71 2.31 -9.62
C ALA A 185 -9.87 3.25 -10.01
N GLY A 186 -10.99 2.70 -10.46
CA GLY A 186 -12.19 3.47 -10.83
C GLY A 186 -13.07 3.88 -9.67
N ALA A 187 -12.77 3.46 -8.45
CA ALA A 187 -13.60 3.72 -7.28
C ALA A 187 -13.26 5.09 -6.65
N LYS A 188 -14.28 5.88 -6.32
CA LYS A 188 -14.09 7.14 -5.57
C LYS A 188 -13.84 6.91 -4.07
N LYS A 189 -14.40 5.83 -3.53
CA LYS A 189 -14.27 5.42 -2.12
C LYS A 189 -14.32 3.91 -2.06
N ILE A 190 -13.46 3.33 -1.26
CA ILE A 190 -13.37 1.89 -1.05
C ILE A 190 -13.67 1.59 0.41
N ALA A 191 -14.47 0.55 0.64
CA ALA A 191 -14.65 -0.05 1.94
C ALA A 191 -14.04 -1.46 1.90
N TYR A 192 -13.17 -1.72 2.83
CA TYR A 192 -12.49 -3.01 2.96
C TYR A 192 -13.03 -3.76 4.18
N HIS A 193 -13.21 -5.06 4.03
CA HIS A 193 -13.57 -5.93 5.11
C HIS A 193 -12.83 -7.26 5.01
N SER A 194 -12.06 -7.62 6.03
CA SER A 194 -11.52 -8.96 6.22
C SER A 194 -12.12 -9.62 7.46
N TRP A 195 -11.98 -10.93 7.52
CA TRP A 195 -12.42 -11.73 8.66
C TRP A 195 -11.39 -12.82 8.98
N SER A 196 -11.71 -13.70 9.87
CA SER A 196 -10.83 -14.73 10.41
C SER A 196 -10.09 -15.59 9.38
N GLY A 197 -10.58 -15.70 8.15
CA GLY A 197 -9.90 -16.46 7.09
C GLY A 197 -8.46 -16.00 6.83
N VAL A 198 -8.25 -14.69 6.71
CA VAL A 198 -6.92 -14.11 6.52
C VAL A 198 -6.04 -14.29 7.77
N ALA A 199 -6.64 -14.13 8.96
CA ALA A 199 -5.93 -14.19 10.23
C ALA A 199 -5.52 -15.61 10.67
N GLN A 200 -6.02 -16.66 10.02
CA GLN A 200 -5.79 -18.05 10.43
C GLN A 200 -4.61 -18.72 9.70
N HIS A 201 -3.77 -17.96 8.99
CA HIS A 201 -2.57 -18.45 8.31
C HIS A 201 -1.29 -18.02 9.03
N THR A 202 -0.21 -18.75 8.79
CA THR A 202 1.09 -18.49 9.44
C THR A 202 1.68 -17.12 9.13
N ASN A 203 1.36 -16.55 7.98
CA ASN A 203 1.79 -15.22 7.52
C ASN A 203 0.72 -14.13 7.72
N ALA A 204 -0.28 -14.36 8.55
CA ALA A 204 -1.45 -13.49 8.72
C ALA A 204 -1.11 -12.00 8.90
N THR A 205 -0.16 -11.68 9.78
CA THR A 205 0.27 -10.29 10.03
C THR A 205 0.81 -9.61 8.78
N GLN A 206 1.61 -10.31 7.98
CA GLN A 206 2.16 -9.73 6.75
C GLN A 206 1.09 -9.63 5.65
N THR A 207 0.18 -10.57 5.61
CA THR A 207 -0.98 -10.52 4.70
C THR A 207 -1.87 -9.31 5.01
N GLU A 208 -2.24 -9.10 6.27
CA GLU A 208 -3.02 -7.93 6.67
C GLU A 208 -2.28 -6.60 6.40
N ARG A 209 -0.96 -6.58 6.59
CA ARG A 209 -0.14 -5.41 6.21
C ARG A 209 -0.17 -5.15 4.71
N ALA A 210 -0.07 -6.19 3.87
CA ALA A 210 -0.15 -6.05 2.41
C ALA A 210 -1.52 -5.49 1.98
N ILE A 211 -2.60 -5.99 2.59
CA ILE A 211 -3.96 -5.51 2.33
C ILE A 211 -4.13 -4.06 2.81
N ALA A 212 -3.63 -3.73 4.01
CA ALA A 212 -3.68 -2.36 4.52
C ALA A 212 -2.87 -1.39 3.62
N THR A 213 -1.74 -1.84 3.08
CA THR A 213 -0.93 -1.05 2.15
C THR A 213 -1.67 -0.85 0.82
N LEU A 214 -2.31 -1.88 0.27
CA LEU A 214 -3.17 -1.76 -0.91
C LEU A 214 -4.27 -0.71 -0.67
N TYR A 215 -4.92 -0.76 0.50
CA TYR A 215 -5.95 0.21 0.86
C TYR A 215 -5.41 1.65 0.98
N ALA A 216 -4.18 1.81 1.48
CA ALA A 216 -3.53 3.12 1.58
C ALA A 216 -3.12 3.72 0.21
N LEU A 217 -3.12 2.93 -0.85
CA LEU A 217 -2.87 3.41 -2.22
C LEU A 217 -4.12 4.03 -2.88
N THR A 218 -5.31 3.88 -2.28
CA THR A 218 -6.60 4.19 -2.94
C THR A 218 -7.37 5.35 -2.34
#